data_2420af78b5582f56be22a647007d48b6
#
_entry.id   2420af78b5582f56be22a647007d48b6
#
_cell.length_a   1.000
_cell.length_b   1.000
_cell.length_c   1.000
_cell.angle_alpha   90.00
_cell.angle_beta   90.00
_cell.angle_gamma   90.00
#
_symmetry.space_group_name_H-M   'P 1'
#
loop_
_entity.id
_entity.type
_entity.pdbx_description
1 polymer ?
#
loop_
_entity_poly.entity_id
_entity_poly.type
_entity_poly.pdbx_seq_one_letter_code
_entity_poly.pdbx_strand_id
1 'polypeptide(L)'
;MFPGSWSSTNARRILWTASNIRRASRNAVSRFVHTSRSSRSAASLRALTPGLVITAGSIVAGTGLYYLTNFMMPLQPILNDSSSIEEPEPFPEGLKCNVPLREFDSVYDVVPGLRKDMPMREKMETLLKFYQQEIVAAIEQADSSGKTFIIDEWSRGEGLGGGITRVFQDGRVFEKGGVNFSAIYGSLPTAAVQRMKANHKDIQIPDNGKLPFYACGLSLVIHPQHYLAPSVHMNYRYFETRNEDGTPQAWWFGGGQDLSPMYYSEADAVQFHKHLKDVCDHHDPTYYQRFKKWADEYFLIKYRGEARGIGGIFFDDLNDKEAEEHFLFVADALSRFLPSYLPAVRRVYEPSNEPRPTPEEGKHWQGLRRGRYVEFNLAVDRGTSFGLQTPGSRVESILMTLPKNASWEYNYHPSPGSLEAKTVEVLKNPKDYV
;
A
#
# COMPACT_ATOMS: atom_id res chain seq x y z
N MET A 1 -37.40 2.37 -10.39
CA MET A 1 -38.51 2.55 -9.43
C MET A 1 -38.28 1.59 -8.29
N PHE A 2 -37.83 2.13 -7.14
CA PHE A 2 -38.27 1.87 -5.78
C PHE A 2 -37.32 2.58 -4.82
N PRO A 3 -37.82 3.49 -3.97
CA PRO A 3 -37.02 4.16 -2.96
C PRO A 3 -37.11 3.38 -1.65
N GLY A 4 -35.97 2.94 -1.12
CA GLY A 4 -35.83 2.34 0.21
C GLY A 4 -35.70 3.41 1.29
N SER A 5 -36.66 3.47 2.18
CA SER A 5 -36.76 4.38 3.31
C SER A 5 -35.65 4.14 4.35
N TRP A 6 -34.96 5.19 4.75
CA TRP A 6 -34.07 5.21 5.91
C TRP A 6 -34.91 5.18 7.20
N SER A 7 -34.71 4.16 8.04
CA SER A 7 -35.43 4.03 9.29
C SER A 7 -34.89 5.02 10.32
N SER A 8 -35.81 5.66 11.04
CA SER A 8 -35.62 6.71 12.04
C SER A 8 -34.87 6.30 13.31
N THR A 9 -34.39 5.07 13.41
CA THR A 9 -33.77 4.50 14.62
C THR A 9 -32.31 4.90 14.82
N ASN A 10 -31.58 5.20 13.75
CA ASN A 10 -30.16 5.57 13.85
C ASN A 10 -29.93 7.04 14.23
N ALA A 11 -30.88 7.93 13.92
CA ALA A 11 -30.75 9.35 14.30
C ALA A 11 -30.90 9.59 15.81
N ARG A 12 -31.66 8.76 16.52
CA ARG A 12 -31.82 8.87 17.99
C ARG A 12 -30.58 8.41 18.77
N ARG A 13 -29.80 7.48 18.24
CA ARG A 13 -28.58 6.98 18.90
C ARG A 13 -27.42 7.99 18.82
N ILE A 14 -27.29 8.76 17.74
CA ILE A 14 -26.27 9.78 17.58
C ILE A 14 -26.57 11.01 18.46
N LEU A 15 -27.84 11.37 18.62
CA LEU A 15 -28.25 12.49 19.49
C LEU A 15 -28.10 12.15 20.99
N TRP A 16 -28.24 10.88 21.39
CA TRP A 16 -28.06 10.45 22.77
C TRP A 16 -26.59 10.50 23.22
N THR A 17 -25.63 10.15 22.36
CA THR A 17 -24.19 10.25 22.64
C THR A 17 -23.71 11.71 22.73
N ALA A 18 -24.22 12.61 21.89
CA ALA A 18 -23.85 14.02 21.92
C ALA A 18 -24.35 14.75 23.17
N SER A 19 -25.52 14.36 23.73
CA SER A 19 -26.05 14.94 24.97
C SER A 19 -25.27 14.52 26.21
N ASN A 20 -24.77 13.30 26.26
CA ASN A 20 -23.98 12.79 27.38
C ASN A 20 -22.56 13.39 27.44
N ILE A 21 -21.93 13.70 26.32
CA ILE A 21 -20.63 14.37 26.26
C ILE A 21 -20.77 15.80 26.80
N ARG A 22 -21.85 16.54 26.47
CA ARG A 22 -22.09 17.90 26.99
C ARG A 22 -22.43 17.91 28.49
N ARG A 23 -23.01 16.85 29.04
CA ARG A 23 -23.32 16.74 30.47
C ARG A 23 -22.08 16.38 31.30
N ALA A 24 -21.16 15.58 30.75
CA ALA A 24 -19.86 15.26 31.36
C ALA A 24 -18.95 16.50 31.46
N SER A 25 -18.90 17.34 30.41
CA SER A 25 -18.08 18.55 30.40
C SER A 25 -18.60 19.63 31.38
N ARG A 26 -19.90 19.79 31.55
CA ARG A 26 -20.47 20.73 32.53
C ARG A 26 -20.21 20.32 33.98
N ASN A 27 -20.19 19.04 34.29
CA ASN A 27 -19.91 18.53 35.65
C ASN A 27 -18.42 18.62 36.01
N ALA A 28 -17.51 18.55 35.00
CA ALA A 28 -16.09 18.76 35.21
C ALA A 28 -15.76 20.22 35.55
N VAL A 29 -16.37 21.19 34.88
CA VAL A 29 -16.16 22.62 35.10
C VAL A 29 -16.74 23.06 36.47
N SER A 30 -17.88 22.52 36.90
CA SER A 30 -18.51 22.82 38.19
C SER A 30 -17.72 22.32 39.42
N ARG A 31 -17.00 21.21 39.30
CA ARG A 31 -16.12 20.72 40.39
C ARG A 31 -14.82 21.50 40.52
N PHE A 32 -14.34 22.14 39.45
CA PHE A 32 -13.10 22.93 39.47
C PHE A 32 -13.29 24.33 40.12
N VAL A 33 -14.48 24.89 40.07
CA VAL A 33 -14.78 26.23 40.64
C VAL A 33 -14.95 26.18 42.16
N HIS A 34 -15.23 25.05 42.76
CA HIS A 34 -15.45 24.93 44.21
C HIS A 34 -14.20 24.65 45.05
N THR A 35 -13.04 24.34 44.45
CA THR A 35 -11.81 24.04 45.21
C THR A 35 -10.78 25.17 45.24
N SER A 36 -11.06 26.34 44.64
CA SER A 36 -10.11 27.45 44.57
C SER A 36 -10.42 28.65 45.50
N ARG A 37 -11.22 28.44 46.55
CA ARG A 37 -11.44 29.51 47.58
C ARG A 37 -10.81 29.13 48.92
N SER A 38 -9.48 29.12 49.01
CA SER A 38 -8.76 29.42 50.25
C SER A 38 -7.26 29.54 49.96
N SER A 39 -6.74 30.74 49.83
CA SER A 39 -5.57 31.30 50.53
C SER A 39 -5.10 32.58 49.79
N ARG A 40 -5.22 33.68 50.50
CA ARG A 40 -4.66 34.96 50.15
C ARG A 40 -3.16 34.95 50.47
N SER A 41 -2.30 35.40 49.53
CA SER A 41 -1.22 36.34 49.89
C SER A 41 -0.73 37.05 48.61
N ALA A 42 -0.68 38.35 48.70
CA ALA A 42 -0.23 39.25 47.65
C ALA A 42 1.31 39.29 47.65
N ALA A 43 1.91 39.16 46.46
CA ALA A 43 3.28 39.59 46.24
C ALA A 43 3.35 40.25 44.85
N SER A 44 3.86 41.49 44.86
CA SER A 44 3.99 42.42 43.74
C SER A 44 4.91 41.90 42.63
N LEU A 45 4.43 41.89 41.39
CA LEU A 45 5.28 41.70 40.20
C LEU A 45 5.62 43.09 39.62
N ARG A 46 6.91 43.44 39.66
CA ARG A 46 7.47 44.55 38.89
C ARG A 46 7.66 44.17 37.43
N ALA A 47 7.42 45.16 36.59
CA ALA A 47 7.42 45.13 35.14
C ALA A 47 8.67 44.49 34.51
N LEU A 48 8.48 43.61 33.55
CA LEU A 48 9.46 43.20 32.56
C LEU A 48 9.02 43.71 31.18
N THR A 49 10.00 44.17 30.45
CA THR A 49 10.00 44.88 29.17
C THR A 49 9.31 44.17 28.02
N PRO A 50 8.86 44.89 26.96
CA PRO A 50 7.94 44.36 25.95
C PRO A 50 8.64 43.50 24.90
N GLY A 51 8.13 42.30 24.68
CA GLY A 51 8.61 41.41 23.62
C GLY A 51 7.96 40.00 23.55
N LEU A 52 7.10 39.68 24.50
CA LEU A 52 6.50 38.35 24.53
C LEU A 52 4.98 38.46 24.41
N VAL A 53 4.43 38.11 23.26
CA VAL A 53 2.98 37.91 23.07
C VAL A 53 2.64 36.54 23.61
N ILE A 54 2.06 36.47 24.80
CA ILE A 54 1.49 35.24 25.34
C ILE A 54 -0.01 35.27 25.07
N THR A 55 -0.48 34.41 24.19
CA THR A 55 -1.91 34.15 24.04
C THR A 55 -2.45 33.51 25.32
N ALA A 56 -3.48 34.11 25.89
CA ALA A 56 -4.12 33.67 27.12
C ALA A 56 -4.78 32.30 26.95
N GLY A 57 -4.15 31.27 27.48
CA GLY A 57 -4.68 29.92 27.58
C GLY A 57 -3.75 29.02 28.35
N SER A 58 -4.01 28.92 29.67
CA SER A 58 -3.46 27.91 30.58
C SER A 58 -2.14 28.26 31.27
N ILE A 59 -2.22 28.96 32.40
CA ILE A 59 -1.21 28.89 33.45
C ILE A 59 -1.76 27.93 34.51
N VAL A 60 -1.22 26.72 34.59
CA VAL A 60 -1.36 25.84 35.73
C VAL A 60 -0.10 25.99 36.59
N ALA A 61 -0.30 26.50 37.78
CA ALA A 61 0.80 26.77 38.72
C ALA A 61 1.35 25.48 39.33
N GLY A 62 2.65 25.44 39.50
CA GLY A 62 3.36 24.58 40.43
C GLY A 62 4.25 23.53 39.82
N THR A 63 3.74 22.52 39.21
CA THR A 63 4.55 21.36 38.70
C THR A 63 4.81 21.37 37.19
N GLY A 64 4.10 22.19 36.44
CA GLY A 64 4.28 22.32 34.98
C GLY A 64 5.53 23.10 34.56
N LEU A 65 6.03 24.01 35.43
CA LEU A 65 7.18 24.85 35.09
C LEU A 65 8.51 24.07 35.09
N TYR A 66 8.59 23.03 35.90
CA TYR A 66 9.78 22.15 35.97
C TYR A 66 9.95 21.29 34.73
N TYR A 67 8.83 20.89 34.11
CA TYR A 67 8.86 20.12 32.85
C TYR A 67 9.12 20.98 31.61
N LEU A 68 8.69 22.24 31.61
CA LEU A 68 8.90 23.15 30.45
C LEU A 68 10.36 23.61 30.33
N THR A 69 11.08 23.78 31.43
CA THR A 69 12.48 24.21 31.40
C THR A 69 13.48 23.12 31.01
N ASN A 70 13.11 21.83 31.20
CA ASN A 70 13.96 20.71 30.81
C ASN A 70 13.70 20.20 29.37
N PHE A 71 12.65 20.68 28.69
CA PHE A 71 12.33 20.30 27.30
C PHE A 71 12.64 21.39 26.27
N MET A 72 13.14 22.55 26.68
CA MET A 72 13.75 23.50 25.76
C MET A 72 15.21 23.08 25.47
N MET A 73 15.38 22.00 24.71
CA MET A 73 16.58 21.89 23.89
C MET A 73 16.59 23.14 22.99
N PRO A 74 17.72 23.85 22.86
CA PRO A 74 17.84 24.87 21.86
C PRO A 74 17.53 24.18 20.54
N LEU A 75 16.50 24.67 19.83
CA LEU A 75 16.32 24.36 18.40
C LEU A 75 17.63 24.81 17.76
N GLN A 76 18.55 23.88 17.58
CA GLN A 76 19.62 24.08 16.61
C GLN A 76 18.87 24.41 15.30
N PRO A 77 19.22 25.50 14.61
CA PRO A 77 18.74 25.67 13.28
C PRO A 77 19.11 24.34 12.57
N ILE A 78 18.12 23.65 12.03
CA ILE A 78 18.36 22.65 10.99
C ILE A 78 19.02 23.51 9.92
N LEU A 79 20.34 23.56 9.93
CA LEU A 79 21.09 23.97 8.76
C LEU A 79 20.56 23.01 7.71
N ASN A 80 19.74 23.54 6.80
CA ASN A 80 19.55 22.92 5.52
C ASN A 80 20.98 22.71 5.02
N ASP A 81 21.48 21.50 5.22
CA ASP A 81 22.62 21.02 4.50
C ASP A 81 22.13 20.99 3.05
N SER A 82 22.32 22.12 2.36
CA SER A 82 22.24 22.18 0.93
C SER A 82 23.49 21.49 0.37
N SER A 83 23.74 20.26 0.86
CA SER A 83 24.57 19.32 0.16
C SER A 83 23.92 19.19 -1.22
N SER A 84 24.60 19.72 -2.19
CA SER A 84 24.31 19.64 -3.62
C SER A 84 23.52 18.36 -3.88
N ILE A 85 22.24 18.49 -4.25
CA ILE A 85 21.47 17.36 -4.79
C ILE A 85 22.18 17.07 -6.11
N GLU A 86 23.19 16.19 -6.05
CA GLU A 86 23.91 15.72 -7.23
C GLU A 86 22.86 15.13 -8.17
N GLU A 87 22.95 15.49 -9.44
CA GLU A 87 22.17 14.82 -10.47
C GLU A 87 22.37 13.32 -10.30
N PRO A 88 21.30 12.51 -10.33
CA PRO A 88 21.45 11.07 -10.18
C PRO A 88 22.42 10.58 -11.24
N GLU A 89 23.46 9.88 -10.81
CA GLU A 89 24.44 9.28 -11.72
C GLU A 89 23.72 8.49 -12.83
N PRO A 90 24.26 8.47 -14.04
CA PRO A 90 23.65 7.79 -15.17
C PRO A 90 23.38 6.31 -14.80
N PHE A 91 22.32 5.77 -15.36
CA PHE A 91 21.97 4.36 -15.18
C PHE A 91 23.16 3.46 -15.52
N PRO A 92 23.50 2.45 -14.73
CA PRO A 92 24.71 1.69 -14.91
C PRO A 92 24.83 1.11 -16.31
N GLU A 93 25.94 1.37 -17.00
CA GLU A 93 26.24 0.74 -18.29
C GLU A 93 26.26 -0.79 -18.12
N GLY A 94 25.54 -1.49 -18.98
CA GLY A 94 25.48 -2.96 -18.98
C GLY A 94 24.23 -3.54 -18.32
N LEU A 95 23.37 -2.75 -17.69
CA LEU A 95 22.09 -3.22 -17.18
C LEU A 95 21.12 -3.48 -18.35
N LYS A 96 21.09 -4.72 -18.77
CA LYS A 96 20.05 -5.22 -19.66
C LYS A 96 18.79 -5.41 -18.82
N CYS A 97 17.96 -4.35 -18.69
CA CYS A 97 16.57 -4.50 -18.26
C CYS A 97 15.70 -5.27 -19.30
N ASN A 98 16.36 -5.93 -20.22
CA ASN A 98 15.75 -6.92 -21.07
C ASN A 98 15.65 -8.21 -20.25
N VAL A 99 14.69 -8.24 -19.30
CA VAL A 99 14.14 -9.53 -18.93
C VAL A 99 13.49 -10.03 -20.22
N PRO A 100 14.05 -11.06 -20.86
CA PRO A 100 13.47 -11.56 -22.10
C PRO A 100 12.01 -11.91 -21.74
N LEU A 101 11.08 -11.37 -22.54
CA LEU A 101 9.72 -11.90 -22.56
C LEU A 101 9.88 -13.38 -22.90
N ARG A 102 9.84 -14.23 -21.88
CA ARG A 102 9.80 -15.67 -22.11
C ARG A 102 8.48 -15.89 -22.83
N GLU A 103 8.54 -16.26 -24.13
CA GLU A 103 7.40 -16.90 -24.75
C GLU A 103 7.05 -18.08 -23.88
N PHE A 104 5.77 -18.25 -23.52
CA PHE A 104 5.40 -19.20 -22.49
C PHE A 104 5.59 -20.63 -23.00
N ASP A 105 6.79 -21.13 -22.87
CA ASP A 105 6.99 -22.53 -22.56
C ASP A 105 6.19 -22.81 -21.27
N SER A 106 5.59 -23.94 -21.14
CA SER A 106 4.76 -24.28 -20.00
C SER A 106 5.42 -23.85 -18.69
N VAL A 107 4.70 -23.14 -17.80
CA VAL A 107 5.20 -22.74 -16.47
C VAL A 107 5.83 -23.92 -15.71
N TYR A 108 5.39 -25.13 -16.01
CA TYR A 108 5.90 -26.39 -15.48
C TYR A 108 7.32 -26.74 -15.95
N ASP A 109 7.76 -26.19 -17.07
CA ASP A 109 9.12 -26.35 -17.58
C ASP A 109 10.08 -25.27 -17.06
N VAL A 110 9.52 -24.12 -16.64
CA VAL A 110 10.29 -22.96 -16.18
C VAL A 110 10.51 -22.96 -14.67
N VAL A 111 9.48 -23.36 -13.88
CA VAL A 111 9.53 -23.30 -12.41
C VAL A 111 10.02 -24.64 -11.84
N PRO A 112 11.22 -24.66 -11.23
CA PRO A 112 11.78 -25.90 -10.70
C PRO A 112 10.89 -26.54 -9.63
N GLY A 113 10.64 -27.84 -9.76
CA GLY A 113 9.84 -28.62 -8.81
C GLY A 113 8.34 -28.46 -8.94
N LEU A 114 7.85 -27.58 -9.83
CA LEU A 114 6.43 -27.47 -10.11
C LEU A 114 5.94 -28.63 -10.98
N ARG A 115 4.84 -29.27 -10.59
CA ARG A 115 4.25 -30.38 -11.34
C ARG A 115 2.73 -30.25 -11.45
N LYS A 116 2.16 -30.76 -12.54
CA LYS A 116 0.70 -30.69 -12.81
C LYS A 116 -0.15 -31.45 -11.80
N ASP A 117 0.37 -32.49 -11.18
CA ASP A 117 -0.32 -33.36 -10.23
C ASP A 117 -0.32 -32.86 -8.78
N MET A 118 0.35 -31.74 -8.51
CA MET A 118 0.39 -31.13 -7.16
C MET A 118 -0.96 -30.52 -6.79
N PRO A 119 -1.35 -30.53 -5.49
CA PRO A 119 -2.44 -29.71 -4.99
C PRO A 119 -2.24 -28.22 -5.31
N MET A 120 -3.32 -27.47 -5.59
CA MET A 120 -3.24 -26.07 -6.01
C MET A 120 -2.46 -25.18 -5.01
N ARG A 121 -2.64 -25.38 -3.70
CA ARG A 121 -1.86 -24.65 -2.68
C ARG A 121 -0.34 -24.86 -2.83
N GLU A 122 0.10 -26.05 -3.15
CA GLU A 122 1.53 -26.37 -3.33
C GLU A 122 2.07 -25.80 -4.65
N LYS A 123 1.25 -25.84 -5.73
CA LYS A 123 1.58 -25.18 -6.99
C LYS A 123 1.79 -23.67 -6.76
N MET A 124 0.85 -23.03 -6.09
CA MET A 124 0.93 -21.60 -5.80
C MET A 124 2.13 -21.26 -4.90
N GLU A 125 2.38 -22.02 -3.83
CA GLU A 125 3.58 -21.77 -3.00
C GLU A 125 4.87 -21.86 -3.80
N THR A 126 5.01 -22.89 -4.63
CA THR A 126 6.19 -23.11 -5.47
C THR A 126 6.38 -21.97 -6.46
N LEU A 127 5.31 -21.59 -7.14
CA LEU A 127 5.29 -20.48 -8.10
C LEU A 127 5.68 -19.15 -7.44
N LEU A 128 5.02 -18.80 -6.32
CA LEU A 128 5.22 -17.52 -5.66
C LEU A 128 6.62 -17.38 -5.04
N LYS A 129 7.17 -18.47 -4.48
CA LYS A 129 8.55 -18.49 -3.98
C LYS A 129 9.59 -18.32 -5.10
N PHE A 130 9.35 -18.96 -6.23
CA PHE A 130 10.19 -18.81 -7.41
C PHE A 130 10.20 -17.36 -7.89
N TYR A 131 9.03 -16.75 -8.09
CA TYR A 131 8.96 -15.35 -8.54
C TYR A 131 9.43 -14.35 -7.49
N GLN A 132 9.31 -14.66 -6.19
CA GLN A 132 9.94 -13.82 -5.17
C GLN A 132 11.46 -13.74 -5.40
N GLN A 133 12.12 -14.85 -5.70
CA GLN A 133 13.56 -14.91 -5.93
C GLN A 133 13.96 -14.20 -7.23
N GLU A 134 13.22 -14.45 -8.32
CA GLU A 134 13.48 -13.82 -9.63
C GLU A 134 13.34 -12.28 -9.55
N ILE A 135 12.28 -11.80 -8.89
CA ILE A 135 12.04 -10.36 -8.72
C ILE A 135 13.14 -9.72 -7.87
N VAL A 136 13.50 -10.33 -6.75
CA VAL A 136 14.55 -9.85 -5.87
C VAL A 136 15.87 -9.75 -6.60
N ALA A 137 16.29 -10.81 -7.30
CA ALA A 137 17.52 -10.83 -8.08
C ALA A 137 17.55 -9.76 -9.18
N ALA A 138 16.42 -9.57 -9.88
CA ALA A 138 16.31 -8.56 -10.92
C ALA A 138 16.38 -7.13 -10.37
N ILE A 139 15.77 -6.86 -9.21
CA ILE A 139 15.83 -5.56 -8.55
C ILE A 139 17.23 -5.27 -8.03
N GLU A 140 17.91 -6.24 -7.38
CA GLU A 140 19.31 -6.09 -6.95
C GLU A 140 20.23 -5.81 -8.13
N GLN A 141 20.07 -6.54 -9.23
CA GLN A 141 20.81 -6.31 -10.46
C GLN A 141 20.53 -4.93 -11.05
N ALA A 142 19.26 -4.52 -11.08
CA ALA A 142 18.85 -3.22 -11.60
C ALA A 142 19.33 -2.06 -10.70
N ASP A 143 19.44 -2.25 -9.43
CA ASP A 143 19.98 -1.25 -8.51
C ASP A 143 21.49 -1.07 -8.63
N SER A 144 22.23 -2.14 -8.88
CA SER A 144 23.70 -2.14 -9.09
C SER A 144 24.56 -1.48 -8.00
N SER A 145 23.99 -1.17 -6.83
CA SER A 145 24.75 -0.63 -5.70
C SER A 145 25.55 -1.69 -4.94
N GLY A 146 25.37 -2.96 -5.25
CA GLY A 146 25.89 -4.09 -4.49
C GLY A 146 25.12 -4.39 -3.19
N LYS A 147 24.07 -3.63 -2.91
CA LYS A 147 23.15 -3.93 -1.80
C LYS A 147 22.23 -5.08 -2.14
N THR A 148 21.89 -5.85 -1.13
CA THR A 148 20.98 -7.01 -1.23
C THR A 148 19.77 -6.81 -0.34
N PHE A 149 18.69 -7.56 -0.63
CA PHE A 149 17.51 -7.58 0.23
C PHE A 149 17.85 -8.21 1.59
N ILE A 150 17.38 -7.56 2.65
CA ILE A 150 17.31 -8.16 3.98
C ILE A 150 16.25 -9.26 3.93
N ILE A 151 16.61 -10.46 4.38
CA ILE A 151 15.72 -11.62 4.43
C ILE A 151 15.23 -11.78 5.86
N ASP A 152 13.92 -11.83 6.03
CA ASP A 152 13.26 -12.02 7.31
C ASP A 152 12.24 -13.16 7.18
N GLU A 153 12.62 -14.33 7.66
CA GLU A 153 11.75 -15.51 7.70
C GLU A 153 10.97 -15.53 9.02
N TRP A 154 9.68 -15.80 8.93
CA TRP A 154 8.82 -15.77 10.10
C TRP A 154 7.81 -16.92 10.09
N SER A 155 7.42 -17.34 11.28
CA SER A 155 6.40 -18.36 11.51
C SER A 155 5.31 -17.83 12.43
N ARG A 156 4.08 -18.30 12.23
CA ARG A 156 2.94 -18.04 13.13
C ARG A 156 2.80 -19.10 14.23
N GLY A 157 3.68 -20.07 14.27
CA GLY A 157 3.65 -21.22 15.16
C GLY A 157 3.43 -22.53 14.40
N GLU A 158 3.50 -23.63 15.13
CA GLU A 158 3.39 -24.97 14.56
C GLU A 158 2.03 -25.16 13.84
N GLY A 159 2.09 -25.59 12.57
CA GLY A 159 0.93 -25.84 11.74
C GLY A 159 0.15 -24.59 11.27
N LEU A 160 0.60 -23.36 11.63
CA LEU A 160 -0.09 -22.13 11.24
C LEU A 160 0.55 -21.41 10.06
N GLY A 161 1.65 -21.96 9.54
CA GLY A 161 2.37 -21.38 8.41
C GLY A 161 3.24 -20.21 8.78
N GLY A 162 3.64 -19.42 7.78
CA GLY A 162 4.57 -18.30 7.94
C GLY A 162 4.80 -17.56 6.62
N GLY A 163 5.98 -16.97 6.49
CA GLY A 163 6.35 -16.27 5.27
C GLY A 163 7.81 -15.87 5.24
N ILE A 164 8.19 -15.27 4.12
CA ILE A 164 9.52 -14.72 3.86
C ILE A 164 9.33 -13.28 3.40
N THR A 165 9.71 -12.34 4.24
CA THR A 165 9.72 -10.92 3.90
C THR A 165 11.11 -10.55 3.42
N ARG A 166 11.21 -9.93 2.25
CA ARG A 166 12.46 -9.40 1.70
C ARG A 166 12.33 -7.89 1.57
N VAL A 167 13.27 -7.15 2.20
CA VAL A 167 13.22 -5.68 2.25
C VAL A 167 14.51 -5.10 1.71
N PHE A 168 14.39 -4.24 0.72
CA PHE A 168 15.50 -3.46 0.15
C PHE A 168 15.42 -2.01 0.62
N GLN A 169 16.55 -1.42 0.97
CA GLN A 169 16.60 -0.01 1.42
C GLN A 169 17.89 0.67 0.97
N ASP A 170 17.77 1.97 0.70
CA ASP A 170 18.90 2.86 0.44
C ASP A 170 19.79 2.42 -0.73
N GLY A 171 19.17 1.89 -1.79
CA GLY A 171 19.86 1.56 -3.01
C GLY A 171 20.12 2.80 -3.87
N ARG A 172 20.81 2.60 -4.97
CA ARG A 172 21.14 3.64 -5.95
C ARG A 172 19.94 4.01 -6.82
N VAL A 173 19.21 2.99 -7.31
CA VAL A 173 18.02 3.14 -8.15
C VAL A 173 16.74 3.08 -7.33
N PHE A 174 16.71 2.22 -6.31
CA PHE A 174 15.55 2.00 -5.48
C PHE A 174 15.78 2.49 -4.04
N GLU A 175 14.93 3.41 -3.60
CA GLU A 175 14.98 3.94 -2.22
C GLU A 175 14.51 2.90 -1.21
N LYS A 176 13.43 2.24 -1.51
CA LYS A 176 12.85 1.19 -0.67
C LYS A 176 12.01 0.24 -1.51
N GLY A 177 12.10 -1.03 -1.20
CA GLY A 177 11.26 -2.08 -1.78
C GLY A 177 10.98 -3.17 -0.77
N GLY A 178 9.83 -3.79 -0.90
CA GLY A 178 9.47 -4.96 -0.12
C GLY A 178 8.82 -6.02 -1.00
N VAL A 179 9.28 -7.26 -0.90
CA VAL A 179 8.74 -8.42 -1.61
C VAL A 179 8.41 -9.50 -0.58
N ASN A 180 7.13 -9.65 -0.27
CA ASN A 180 6.64 -10.48 0.83
C ASN A 180 5.86 -11.69 0.32
N PHE A 181 6.38 -12.88 0.58
CA PHE A 181 5.67 -14.15 0.43
C PHE A 181 5.06 -14.55 1.79
N SER A 182 3.83 -15.02 1.77
CA SER A 182 3.16 -15.61 2.93
C SER A 182 2.35 -16.84 2.53
N ALA A 183 2.34 -17.85 3.41
CA ALA A 183 1.50 -19.03 3.32
C ALA A 183 0.99 -19.38 4.71
N ILE A 184 -0.29 -19.23 4.95
CA ILE A 184 -0.89 -19.31 6.28
C ILE A 184 -2.06 -20.28 6.32
N TYR A 185 -2.15 -21.01 7.43
CA TYR A 185 -3.28 -21.84 7.80
C TYR A 185 -4.02 -21.21 8.98
N GLY A 186 -5.30 -21.46 9.06
CA GLY A 186 -6.11 -20.95 10.16
C GLY A 186 -7.51 -21.51 10.15
N SER A 187 -8.34 -20.95 11.04
CA SER A 187 -9.78 -21.24 11.09
C SER A 187 -10.56 -19.94 11.08
N LEU A 188 -11.50 -19.84 10.17
CA LEU A 188 -12.42 -18.71 10.09
C LEU A 188 -13.50 -18.83 11.16
N PRO A 189 -13.77 -17.75 11.93
CA PRO A 189 -14.91 -17.72 12.83
C PRO A 189 -16.22 -17.63 12.03
N THR A 190 -17.31 -18.14 12.62
CA THR A 190 -18.64 -18.20 11.99
C THR A 190 -19.07 -16.87 11.35
N ALA A 191 -18.80 -15.73 12.00
CA ALA A 191 -19.16 -14.41 11.45
C ALA A 191 -18.41 -14.08 10.13
N ALA A 192 -17.17 -14.55 9.95
CA ALA A 192 -16.43 -14.39 8.70
C ALA A 192 -17.01 -15.32 7.62
N VAL A 193 -17.30 -16.57 7.98
CA VAL A 193 -17.90 -17.55 7.06
C VAL A 193 -19.28 -17.09 6.56
N GLN A 194 -20.11 -16.51 7.42
CA GLN A 194 -21.41 -15.97 7.01
C GLN A 194 -21.30 -14.85 5.96
N ARG A 195 -20.28 -14.00 6.07
CA ARG A 195 -20.01 -12.97 5.02
C ARG A 195 -19.57 -13.58 3.71
N MET A 196 -18.71 -14.61 3.77
CA MET A 196 -18.23 -15.32 2.57
C MET A 196 -19.34 -16.05 1.84
N LYS A 197 -20.32 -16.62 2.56
CA LYS A 197 -21.49 -17.29 1.98
C LYS A 197 -22.34 -16.39 1.08
N ALA A 198 -22.23 -15.07 1.19
CA ALA A 198 -22.93 -14.16 0.29
C ALA A 198 -22.44 -14.31 -1.17
N ASN A 199 -21.14 -14.59 -1.34
CA ASN A 199 -20.52 -14.80 -2.66
C ASN A 199 -20.29 -16.31 -2.98
N HIS A 200 -20.08 -17.14 -1.96
CA HIS A 200 -19.76 -18.56 -2.08
C HIS A 200 -20.81 -19.41 -1.35
N LYS A 201 -21.94 -19.66 -2.00
CA LYS A 201 -23.12 -20.33 -1.40
C LYS A 201 -22.85 -21.78 -0.96
N ASP A 202 -21.89 -22.44 -1.61
CA ASP A 202 -21.58 -23.86 -1.40
C ASP A 202 -20.70 -24.09 -0.16
N ILE A 203 -20.21 -23.06 0.50
CA ILE A 203 -19.43 -23.20 1.73
C ILE A 203 -20.31 -23.80 2.84
N GLN A 204 -19.89 -24.97 3.35
CA GLN A 204 -20.48 -25.63 4.51
C GLN A 204 -19.74 -25.21 5.77
N ILE A 205 -20.47 -24.92 6.83
CA ILE A 205 -19.89 -24.63 8.12
C ILE A 205 -19.83 -25.92 8.91
N PRO A 206 -18.64 -26.37 9.36
CA PRO A 206 -18.53 -27.52 10.24
C PRO A 206 -19.33 -27.33 11.55
N ASP A 207 -19.76 -28.44 12.17
CA ASP A 207 -20.56 -28.41 13.42
C ASP A 207 -19.86 -27.68 14.56
N ASN A 208 -18.52 -27.66 14.59
CA ASN A 208 -17.71 -26.95 15.57
C ASN A 208 -17.65 -25.42 15.31
N GLY A 209 -18.32 -24.91 14.28
CA GLY A 209 -18.39 -23.50 13.91
C GLY A 209 -17.09 -22.89 13.39
N LYS A 210 -16.04 -23.70 13.16
CA LYS A 210 -14.73 -23.27 12.68
C LYS A 210 -14.44 -23.84 11.31
N LEU A 211 -14.32 -22.99 10.31
CA LEU A 211 -13.99 -23.43 8.94
C LEU A 211 -12.49 -23.32 8.70
N PRO A 212 -11.78 -24.44 8.51
CA PRO A 212 -10.37 -24.41 8.17
C PRO A 212 -10.13 -23.70 6.85
N PHE A 213 -9.06 -22.91 6.76
CA PHE A 213 -8.64 -22.24 5.53
C PHE A 213 -7.13 -22.32 5.32
N TYR A 214 -6.75 -22.14 4.08
CA TYR A 214 -5.40 -21.86 3.65
C TYR A 214 -5.39 -20.62 2.77
N ALA A 215 -4.37 -19.79 2.91
CA ALA A 215 -4.14 -18.63 2.05
C ALA A 215 -2.65 -18.44 1.79
N CYS A 216 -2.27 -18.21 0.54
CA CYS A 216 -0.92 -17.81 0.20
C CYS A 216 -0.93 -16.61 -0.76
N GLY A 217 0.15 -15.84 -0.75
CA GLY A 217 0.28 -14.69 -1.63
C GLY A 217 1.71 -14.17 -1.70
N LEU A 218 2.00 -13.50 -2.81
CA LEU A 218 3.17 -12.68 -3.03
C LEU A 218 2.71 -11.24 -3.21
N SER A 219 3.18 -10.35 -2.34
CA SER A 219 2.89 -8.93 -2.39
C SER A 219 4.18 -8.12 -2.42
N LEU A 220 4.23 -7.08 -3.25
CA LEU A 220 5.39 -6.20 -3.32
C LEU A 220 5.00 -4.75 -3.57
N VAL A 221 5.88 -3.87 -3.12
CA VAL A 221 5.91 -2.46 -3.51
C VAL A 221 7.35 -2.03 -3.69
N ILE A 222 7.64 -1.31 -4.77
CA ILE A 222 8.96 -0.75 -5.05
C ILE A 222 8.84 0.77 -5.20
N HIS A 223 9.67 1.49 -4.46
CA HIS A 223 9.77 2.95 -4.49
C HIS A 223 11.15 3.36 -5.02
N PRO A 224 11.25 3.91 -6.25
CA PRO A 224 12.51 4.36 -6.82
C PRO A 224 13.08 5.61 -6.15
N GLN A 225 14.40 5.82 -6.25
CA GLN A 225 15.06 7.05 -5.83
C GLN A 225 14.71 8.23 -6.74
N HIS A 226 14.75 8.02 -8.04
CA HIS A 226 14.56 9.10 -9.01
C HIS A 226 13.10 9.59 -9.00
N TYR A 227 12.91 10.90 -8.91
CA TYR A 227 11.60 11.53 -8.77
C TYR A 227 10.70 11.40 -10.01
N LEU A 228 11.24 11.07 -11.19
CA LEU A 228 10.44 10.76 -12.39
C LEU A 228 10.04 9.29 -12.47
N ALA A 229 10.75 8.38 -11.77
CA ALA A 229 10.46 6.97 -11.86
C ALA A 229 9.19 6.60 -11.04
N PRO A 230 8.30 5.77 -11.60
CA PRO A 230 7.06 5.41 -10.92
C PRO A 230 7.29 4.39 -9.82
N SER A 231 6.49 4.47 -8.75
CA SER A 231 6.33 3.35 -7.82
C SER A 231 5.41 2.29 -8.43
N VAL A 232 5.59 1.03 -8.04
CA VAL A 232 4.78 -0.10 -8.49
C VAL A 232 4.33 -0.94 -7.32
N HIS A 233 3.12 -1.47 -7.43
CA HIS A 233 2.57 -2.48 -6.54
C HIS A 233 2.16 -3.70 -7.35
N MET A 234 2.32 -4.89 -6.76
CA MET A 234 1.77 -6.14 -7.25
C MET A 234 1.35 -7.02 -6.08
N ASN A 235 0.25 -7.73 -6.24
CA ASN A 235 -0.20 -8.77 -5.32
C ASN A 235 -0.88 -9.87 -6.11
N TYR A 236 -0.46 -11.12 -5.91
CA TYR A 236 -1.19 -12.30 -6.40
C TYR A 236 -1.33 -13.29 -5.28
N ARG A 237 -2.54 -13.82 -5.09
CA ARG A 237 -2.91 -14.67 -3.96
C ARG A 237 -3.86 -15.77 -4.35
N TYR A 238 -3.83 -16.83 -3.57
CA TYR A 238 -4.77 -17.96 -3.60
C TYR A 238 -5.35 -18.18 -2.20
N PHE A 239 -6.61 -18.48 -2.16
CA PHE A 239 -7.33 -18.81 -0.93
C PHE A 239 -8.15 -20.09 -1.16
N GLU A 240 -8.20 -20.96 -0.13
CA GLU A 240 -9.12 -22.10 -0.09
C GLU A 240 -9.70 -22.28 1.31
N THR A 241 -10.98 -22.64 1.38
CA THR A 241 -11.57 -23.28 2.57
C THR A 241 -11.44 -24.78 2.44
N ARG A 242 -11.41 -25.49 3.58
CA ARG A 242 -11.08 -26.91 3.59
C ARG A 242 -12.11 -27.71 4.37
N ASN A 243 -12.39 -28.90 3.90
CA ASN A 243 -13.11 -29.93 4.61
C ASN A 243 -12.26 -30.49 5.76
N GLU A 244 -12.90 -31.26 6.68
CA GLU A 244 -12.18 -31.88 7.81
C GLU A 244 -11.12 -32.90 7.34
N ASP A 245 -11.31 -33.54 6.20
CA ASP A 245 -10.34 -34.46 5.58
C ASP A 245 -9.17 -33.73 4.89
N GLY A 246 -9.20 -32.36 4.91
CA GLY A 246 -8.18 -31.54 4.30
C GLY A 246 -8.30 -31.30 2.81
N THR A 247 -9.36 -31.75 2.15
CA THR A 247 -9.65 -31.41 0.74
C THR A 247 -10.19 -29.99 0.62
N PRO A 248 -9.95 -29.28 -0.51
CA PRO A 248 -10.57 -27.99 -0.76
C PRO A 248 -12.10 -28.09 -0.83
N GLN A 249 -12.80 -27.12 -0.18
CA GLN A 249 -14.25 -26.99 -0.25
C GLN A 249 -14.66 -25.87 -1.20
N ALA A 250 -14.05 -24.69 -1.04
CA ALA A 250 -14.18 -23.57 -1.93
C ALA A 250 -12.82 -22.89 -2.09
N TRP A 251 -12.57 -22.27 -3.22
CA TRP A 251 -11.30 -21.61 -3.53
C TRP A 251 -11.53 -20.43 -4.46
N TRP A 252 -10.60 -19.50 -4.47
CA TRP A 252 -10.53 -18.38 -5.42
C TRP A 252 -9.14 -17.77 -5.48
N PHE A 253 -8.90 -17.09 -6.59
CA PHE A 253 -7.71 -16.27 -6.79
C PHE A 253 -8.06 -14.81 -6.62
N GLY A 254 -7.08 -14.03 -6.22
CA GLY A 254 -7.16 -12.58 -6.17
C GLY A 254 -5.81 -11.96 -6.49
N GLY A 255 -5.83 -10.73 -6.96
CA GLY A 255 -4.58 -10.07 -7.28
C GLY A 255 -4.74 -8.75 -7.98
N GLY A 256 -3.61 -8.23 -8.40
CA GLY A 256 -3.53 -7.02 -9.17
C GLY A 256 -2.12 -6.50 -9.27
N GLN A 257 -1.96 -5.56 -10.18
CA GLN A 257 -0.72 -4.85 -10.43
C GLN A 257 -1.07 -3.43 -10.86
N ASP A 258 -0.49 -2.42 -10.20
CA ASP A 258 -0.75 -1.02 -10.51
C ASP A 258 0.50 -0.16 -10.48
N LEU A 259 0.51 0.89 -11.29
CA LEU A 259 1.62 1.83 -11.43
C LEU A 259 1.23 3.20 -10.86
N SER A 260 2.10 3.75 -10.01
CA SER A 260 1.94 5.06 -9.38
C SER A 260 3.03 6.01 -9.84
N PRO A 261 2.85 6.71 -10.97
CA PRO A 261 3.82 7.69 -11.45
C PRO A 261 3.81 8.94 -10.56
N MET A 262 4.99 9.51 -10.38
CA MET A 262 5.13 10.85 -9.79
C MET A 262 4.80 11.91 -10.83
N TYR A 263 5.34 11.77 -12.03
CA TYR A 263 4.99 12.55 -13.21
C TYR A 263 4.40 11.63 -14.27
N TYR A 264 3.30 12.05 -14.86
CA TYR A 264 2.63 11.27 -15.87
C TYR A 264 3.42 11.18 -17.16
N SER A 265 3.66 9.96 -17.62
CA SER A 265 4.23 9.61 -18.93
C SER A 265 3.24 8.73 -19.69
N GLU A 266 2.76 9.20 -20.83
CA GLU A 266 1.88 8.42 -21.72
C GLU A 266 2.54 7.13 -22.18
N ALA A 267 3.83 7.22 -22.56
CA ALA A 267 4.59 6.08 -23.06
C ALA A 267 4.72 4.97 -22.00
N ASP A 268 4.95 5.34 -20.72
CA ASP A 268 5.02 4.39 -19.62
C ASP A 268 3.64 3.77 -19.33
N ALA A 269 2.60 4.60 -19.37
CA ALA A 269 1.24 4.14 -19.14
C ALA A 269 0.80 3.14 -20.21
N VAL A 270 1.00 3.46 -21.49
CA VAL A 270 0.68 2.56 -22.61
C VAL A 270 1.48 1.26 -22.52
N GLN A 271 2.79 1.33 -22.30
CA GLN A 271 3.65 0.17 -22.21
C GLN A 271 3.25 -0.74 -21.03
N PHE A 272 2.99 -0.18 -19.86
CA PHE A 272 2.56 -0.92 -18.68
C PHE A 272 1.21 -1.63 -18.92
N HIS A 273 0.21 -0.89 -19.37
CA HIS A 273 -1.13 -1.43 -19.62
C HIS A 273 -1.14 -2.45 -20.76
N LYS A 274 -0.29 -2.27 -21.79
CA LYS A 274 -0.16 -3.25 -22.87
C LYS A 274 0.28 -4.62 -22.37
N HIS A 275 1.29 -4.69 -21.49
CA HIS A 275 1.71 -5.96 -20.90
C HIS A 275 0.59 -6.64 -20.11
N LEU A 276 -0.19 -5.86 -19.35
CA LEU A 276 -1.31 -6.41 -18.59
C LEU A 276 -2.45 -6.87 -19.50
N LYS A 277 -2.72 -6.11 -20.57
CA LYS A 277 -3.73 -6.47 -21.55
C LYS A 277 -3.34 -7.74 -22.30
N ASP A 278 -2.10 -7.84 -22.77
CA ASP A 278 -1.61 -9.00 -23.50
C ASP A 278 -1.78 -10.30 -22.67
N VAL A 279 -1.50 -10.25 -21.36
CA VAL A 279 -1.74 -11.39 -20.45
C VAL A 279 -3.23 -11.68 -20.30
N CYS A 280 -4.03 -10.66 -20.02
CA CYS A 280 -5.46 -10.85 -19.82
C CYS A 280 -6.13 -11.44 -21.07
N ASP A 281 -5.85 -10.89 -22.25
CA ASP A 281 -6.45 -11.32 -23.52
C ASP A 281 -6.00 -12.74 -23.91
N HIS A 282 -4.81 -13.17 -23.48
CA HIS A 282 -4.34 -14.54 -23.71
C HIS A 282 -5.23 -15.57 -22.98
N HIS A 283 -5.72 -15.26 -21.79
CA HIS A 283 -6.54 -16.13 -20.97
C HIS A 283 -8.05 -15.93 -21.14
N ASP A 284 -8.47 -14.66 -21.29
CA ASP A 284 -9.86 -14.28 -21.51
C ASP A 284 -9.94 -12.84 -22.04
N PRO A 285 -10.57 -12.60 -23.21
CA PRO A 285 -10.67 -11.27 -23.81
C PRO A 285 -11.49 -10.27 -22.97
N THR A 286 -12.24 -10.74 -21.97
CA THR A 286 -13.02 -9.88 -21.06
C THR A 286 -12.23 -9.46 -19.82
N TYR A 287 -11.12 -10.12 -19.50
CA TYR A 287 -10.38 -9.92 -18.25
C TYR A 287 -9.83 -8.50 -18.15
N TYR A 288 -9.12 -8.02 -19.18
CA TYR A 288 -8.49 -6.71 -19.10
C TYR A 288 -9.50 -5.60 -18.82
N GLN A 289 -10.58 -5.51 -19.58
CA GLN A 289 -11.58 -4.47 -19.39
C GLN A 289 -12.23 -4.56 -17.99
N ARG A 290 -12.57 -5.76 -17.55
CA ARG A 290 -13.18 -6.02 -16.25
C ARG A 290 -12.25 -5.66 -15.10
N PHE A 291 -10.99 -6.11 -15.16
CA PHE A 291 -10.02 -5.91 -14.09
C PHE A 291 -9.43 -4.50 -14.07
N LYS A 292 -9.26 -3.86 -15.22
CA LYS A 292 -8.85 -2.45 -15.32
C LYS A 292 -9.89 -1.53 -14.70
N LYS A 293 -11.15 -1.71 -15.04
CA LYS A 293 -12.25 -0.93 -14.44
C LYS A 293 -12.28 -1.13 -12.92
N TRP A 294 -12.12 -2.35 -12.45
CA TRP A 294 -12.08 -2.62 -11.01
C TRP A 294 -10.85 -1.97 -10.34
N ALA A 295 -9.69 -1.98 -10.99
CA ALA A 295 -8.51 -1.29 -10.50
C ALA A 295 -8.74 0.23 -10.35
N ASP A 296 -9.35 0.89 -11.34
CA ASP A 296 -9.68 2.32 -11.28
C ASP A 296 -10.59 2.66 -10.10
N GLU A 297 -11.58 1.81 -9.82
CA GLU A 297 -12.49 1.98 -8.69
C GLU A 297 -11.81 1.69 -7.34
N TYR A 298 -10.94 0.68 -7.28
CA TYR A 298 -10.27 0.25 -6.05
C TYR A 298 -9.21 1.24 -5.60
N PHE A 299 -8.36 1.71 -6.52
CA PHE A 299 -7.24 2.61 -6.21
C PHE A 299 -7.62 4.09 -6.10
N LEU A 300 -8.91 4.40 -6.15
CA LEU A 300 -9.43 5.75 -5.96
C LEU A 300 -9.41 6.18 -4.49
N ILE A 301 -8.77 7.30 -4.21
CA ILE A 301 -8.82 7.98 -2.91
C ILE A 301 -10.06 8.88 -2.91
N LYS A 302 -11.20 8.33 -2.50
CA LYS A 302 -12.53 8.97 -2.68
C LYS A 302 -12.61 10.38 -2.11
N TYR A 303 -12.04 10.63 -0.93
CA TYR A 303 -12.07 11.95 -0.28
C TYR A 303 -11.12 12.97 -0.94
N ARG A 304 -10.21 12.52 -1.81
CA ARG A 304 -9.36 13.38 -2.66
C ARG A 304 -9.96 13.58 -4.05
N GLY A 305 -10.82 12.67 -4.51
CA GLY A 305 -11.30 12.63 -5.88
C GLY A 305 -10.20 12.35 -6.90
N GLU A 306 -9.13 11.65 -6.49
CA GLU A 306 -8.02 11.25 -7.35
C GLU A 306 -7.56 9.82 -7.06
N ALA A 307 -7.09 9.10 -8.07
CA ALA A 307 -6.48 7.79 -7.90
C ALA A 307 -5.03 7.93 -7.38
N ARG A 308 -4.53 6.88 -6.69
CA ARG A 308 -3.14 6.84 -6.25
C ARG A 308 -2.14 6.73 -7.39
N GLY A 309 -2.56 6.17 -8.53
CA GLY A 309 -1.76 5.94 -9.72
C GLY A 309 -2.63 5.83 -10.98
N ILE A 310 -2.06 5.37 -12.06
CA ILE A 310 -2.73 5.21 -13.36
C ILE A 310 -3.51 3.89 -13.49
N GLY A 311 -3.73 3.19 -12.37
CA GLY A 311 -4.39 1.90 -12.38
C GLY A 311 -3.48 0.77 -12.89
N GLY A 312 -4.11 -0.20 -13.46
CA GLY A 312 -3.54 -1.46 -13.94
C GLY A 312 -4.64 -2.50 -14.00
N ILE A 313 -4.46 -3.63 -13.32
CA ILE A 313 -5.49 -4.65 -13.13
C ILE A 313 -5.72 -4.93 -11.64
N PHE A 314 -6.95 -5.24 -11.29
CA PHE A 314 -7.34 -5.73 -9.96
C PHE A 314 -8.47 -6.74 -10.09
N PHE A 315 -8.37 -7.86 -9.39
CA PHE A 315 -9.40 -8.88 -9.31
C PHE A 315 -9.42 -9.55 -7.93
N ASP A 316 -10.57 -10.00 -7.54
CA ASP A 316 -10.81 -10.75 -6.30
C ASP A 316 -11.92 -11.78 -6.54
N ASP A 317 -12.04 -12.77 -5.66
CA ASP A 317 -13.04 -13.84 -5.77
C ASP A 317 -13.07 -14.51 -7.17
N LEU A 318 -11.91 -14.63 -7.85
CA LEU A 318 -11.81 -15.18 -9.19
C LEU A 318 -11.84 -16.72 -9.14
N ASN A 319 -12.98 -17.31 -9.54
CA ASN A 319 -13.22 -18.76 -9.55
C ASN A 319 -14.26 -19.16 -10.63
N ASP A 320 -14.36 -18.37 -11.68
CA ASP A 320 -15.35 -18.54 -12.75
C ASP A 320 -14.94 -19.56 -13.82
N LYS A 321 -13.76 -20.17 -13.68
CA LYS A 321 -13.21 -21.25 -14.51
C LYS A 321 -12.56 -22.32 -13.65
N GLU A 322 -11.90 -23.34 -14.26
CA GLU A 322 -11.10 -24.31 -13.54
C GLU A 322 -9.91 -23.66 -12.82
N ALA A 323 -9.56 -24.17 -11.65
CA ALA A 323 -8.48 -23.62 -10.84
C ALA A 323 -7.12 -23.57 -11.58
N GLU A 324 -6.90 -24.54 -12.49
CA GLU A 324 -5.71 -24.60 -13.33
C GLU A 324 -5.62 -23.44 -14.32
N GLU A 325 -6.73 -23.01 -14.91
CA GLU A 325 -6.77 -21.88 -15.84
C GLU A 325 -6.41 -20.58 -15.12
N HIS A 326 -6.93 -20.37 -13.91
CA HIS A 326 -6.58 -19.19 -13.10
C HIS A 326 -5.15 -19.25 -12.59
N PHE A 327 -4.63 -20.43 -12.27
CA PHE A 327 -3.23 -20.63 -11.92
C PHE A 327 -2.30 -20.21 -13.07
N LEU A 328 -2.59 -20.64 -14.29
CA LEU A 328 -1.82 -20.26 -15.48
C LEU A 328 -1.91 -18.75 -15.75
N PHE A 329 -3.09 -18.15 -15.59
CA PHE A 329 -3.25 -16.69 -15.69
C PHE A 329 -2.36 -15.95 -14.68
N VAL A 330 -2.33 -16.39 -13.41
CA VAL A 330 -1.49 -15.78 -12.37
C VAL A 330 0.00 -15.99 -12.67
N ALA A 331 0.40 -17.15 -13.18
CA ALA A 331 1.77 -17.42 -13.58
C ALA A 331 2.23 -16.47 -14.71
N ASP A 332 1.37 -16.28 -15.70
CA ASP A 332 1.61 -15.35 -16.80
C ASP A 332 1.71 -13.91 -16.30
N ALA A 333 0.81 -13.48 -15.44
CA ALA A 333 0.82 -12.15 -14.87
C ALA A 333 2.10 -11.87 -14.05
N LEU A 334 2.57 -12.84 -13.26
CA LEU A 334 3.84 -12.77 -12.53
C LEU A 334 5.03 -12.63 -13.47
N SER A 335 5.06 -13.37 -14.56
CA SER A 335 6.17 -13.33 -15.53
C SER A 335 6.29 -11.98 -16.24
N ARG A 336 5.17 -11.25 -16.39
CA ARG A 336 5.12 -9.96 -17.07
C ARG A 336 5.38 -8.78 -16.12
N PHE A 337 5.51 -9.01 -14.82
CA PHE A 337 5.76 -7.95 -13.85
C PHE A 337 7.02 -7.13 -14.18
N LEU A 338 8.19 -7.78 -14.23
CA LEU A 338 9.46 -7.10 -14.50
C LEU A 338 9.50 -6.42 -15.88
N PRO A 339 9.07 -7.09 -16.98
CA PRO A 339 8.96 -6.46 -18.28
C PRO A 339 8.02 -5.25 -18.35
N SER A 340 6.96 -5.24 -17.55
CA SER A 340 6.03 -4.09 -17.51
C SER A 340 6.57 -2.90 -16.72
N TYR A 341 7.43 -3.11 -15.74
CA TYR A 341 7.87 -2.09 -14.80
C TYR A 341 9.27 -1.52 -15.08
N LEU A 342 10.29 -2.39 -15.25
CA LEU A 342 11.67 -1.94 -15.33
C LEU A 342 11.96 -0.98 -16.50
N PRO A 343 11.32 -1.08 -17.68
CA PRO A 343 11.51 -0.09 -18.75
C PRO A 343 11.15 1.33 -18.34
N ALA A 344 10.09 1.52 -17.55
CA ALA A 344 9.69 2.84 -17.03
C ALA A 344 10.74 3.41 -16.05
N VAL A 345 11.35 2.55 -15.21
CA VAL A 345 12.46 2.96 -14.34
C VAL A 345 13.70 3.32 -15.13
N ARG A 346 14.06 2.55 -16.14
CA ARG A 346 15.24 2.80 -16.98
C ARG A 346 15.13 4.12 -17.76
N ARG A 347 13.95 4.39 -18.34
CA ARG A 347 13.73 5.56 -19.21
C ARG A 347 14.08 6.89 -18.56
N VAL A 348 13.92 7.02 -17.24
CA VAL A 348 14.22 8.29 -16.56
C VAL A 348 15.70 8.64 -16.52
N TYR A 349 16.57 7.66 -16.72
CA TYR A 349 18.01 7.80 -16.80
C TYR A 349 18.51 7.98 -18.25
N GLU A 350 17.66 7.83 -19.25
CA GLU A 350 17.99 8.04 -20.64
C GLU A 350 17.98 9.53 -20.99
N PRO A 351 18.85 10.00 -21.92
CA PRO A 351 18.77 11.37 -22.39
C PRO A 351 17.38 11.69 -22.95
N SER A 352 16.85 12.84 -22.60
CA SER A 352 15.54 13.30 -23.07
C SER A 352 15.59 14.78 -23.40
N ASN A 353 14.88 15.16 -24.48
CA ASN A 353 14.65 16.56 -24.85
C ASN A 353 13.38 17.12 -24.20
N GLU A 354 12.63 16.31 -23.45
CA GLU A 354 11.43 16.78 -22.76
C GLU A 354 11.82 17.64 -21.55
N PRO A 355 11.07 18.69 -21.26
CA PRO A 355 11.27 19.49 -20.05
C PRO A 355 11.20 18.61 -18.81
N ARG A 356 12.19 18.73 -17.93
CA ARG A 356 12.23 18.06 -16.64
C ARG A 356 12.21 19.10 -15.52
N PRO A 357 11.55 18.83 -14.40
CA PRO A 357 11.65 19.67 -13.20
C PRO A 357 13.09 19.63 -12.68
N THR A 358 13.48 20.67 -11.95
CA THR A 358 14.72 20.62 -11.18
C THR A 358 14.69 19.48 -10.15
N PRO A 359 15.84 18.95 -9.72
CA PRO A 359 15.88 17.91 -8.68
C PRO A 359 15.12 18.29 -7.41
N GLU A 360 15.19 19.55 -6.98
CA GLU A 360 14.48 20.07 -5.80
C GLU A 360 12.95 20.01 -6.00
N GLU A 361 12.45 20.59 -7.09
CA GLU A 361 11.03 20.56 -7.44
C GLU A 361 10.52 19.11 -7.57
N GLY A 362 11.29 18.26 -8.25
CA GLY A 362 10.94 16.87 -8.45
C GLY A 362 10.88 16.08 -7.15
N LYS A 363 11.83 16.27 -6.24
CA LYS A 363 11.83 15.61 -4.91
C LYS A 363 10.71 16.11 -4.02
N HIS A 364 10.44 17.41 -4.03
CA HIS A 364 9.31 17.99 -3.34
C HIS A 364 7.99 17.35 -3.80
N TRP A 365 7.75 17.33 -5.11
CA TRP A 365 6.56 16.70 -5.69
C TRP A 365 6.48 15.20 -5.42
N GLN A 366 7.60 14.47 -5.53
CA GLN A 366 7.67 13.05 -5.17
C GLN A 366 7.18 12.82 -3.74
N GLY A 367 7.60 13.68 -2.79
CA GLY A 367 7.13 13.62 -1.41
C GLY A 367 5.61 13.73 -1.29
N LEU A 368 5.00 14.68 -1.98
CA LEU A 368 3.54 14.89 -1.99
C LEU A 368 2.79 13.72 -2.63
N ARG A 369 3.27 13.18 -3.75
CA ARG A 369 2.65 12.00 -4.39
C ARG A 369 2.76 10.75 -3.52
N ARG A 370 3.89 10.57 -2.85
CA ARG A 370 4.07 9.51 -1.86
C ARG A 370 3.15 9.68 -0.64
N GLY A 371 2.86 10.93 -0.25
CA GLY A 371 1.82 11.22 0.74
C GLY A 371 0.46 10.65 0.34
N ARG A 372 0.04 10.81 -0.93
CA ARG A 372 -1.20 10.20 -1.46
C ARG A 372 -1.15 8.66 -1.43
N TYR A 373 -0.01 8.09 -1.78
CA TYR A 373 0.20 6.65 -1.70
C TYR A 373 0.04 6.12 -0.26
N VAL A 374 0.64 6.80 0.73
CA VAL A 374 0.51 6.47 2.15
C VAL A 374 -0.93 6.63 2.64
N GLU A 375 -1.63 7.71 2.24
CA GLU A 375 -3.05 7.90 2.56
C GLU A 375 -3.89 6.72 2.06
N PHE A 376 -3.68 6.28 0.82
CA PHE A 376 -4.40 5.12 0.29
C PHE A 376 -4.13 3.89 1.13
N ASN A 377 -2.87 3.54 1.35
CA ASN A 377 -2.51 2.31 2.06
C ASN A 377 -3.02 2.28 3.50
N LEU A 378 -2.95 3.38 4.25
CA LEU A 378 -3.34 3.41 5.66
C LEU A 378 -4.83 3.69 5.89
N ALA A 379 -5.49 4.45 5.02
CA ALA A 379 -6.85 4.90 5.24
C ALA A 379 -7.90 4.26 4.32
N VAL A 380 -7.50 3.72 3.16
CA VAL A 380 -8.43 3.21 2.14
C VAL A 380 -8.25 1.73 1.89
N ASP A 381 -7.00 1.23 1.88
CA ASP A 381 -6.70 -0.16 1.53
C ASP A 381 -7.26 -1.14 2.56
N ARG A 382 -8.16 -2.01 2.10
CA ARG A 382 -8.81 -3.02 2.94
C ARG A 382 -7.82 -4.08 3.42
N GLY A 383 -6.83 -4.43 2.59
CA GLY A 383 -5.82 -5.43 2.89
C GLY A 383 -4.90 -4.98 4.03
N THR A 384 -4.37 -3.76 3.95
CA THR A 384 -3.56 -3.13 5.00
C THR A 384 -4.34 -2.99 6.30
N SER A 385 -5.58 -2.48 6.22
CA SER A 385 -6.45 -2.33 7.40
C SER A 385 -6.75 -3.67 8.06
N PHE A 386 -7.10 -4.69 7.30
CA PHE A 386 -7.32 -6.05 7.80
C PHE A 386 -6.05 -6.62 8.44
N GLY A 387 -4.89 -6.50 7.77
CA GLY A 387 -3.62 -6.97 8.29
C GLY A 387 -3.26 -6.32 9.63
N LEU A 388 -3.33 -5.00 9.73
CA LEU A 388 -3.00 -4.27 10.96
C LEU A 388 -3.96 -4.56 12.13
N GLN A 389 -5.21 -4.90 11.84
CA GLN A 389 -6.22 -5.23 12.86
C GLN A 389 -6.22 -6.72 13.26
N THR A 390 -5.54 -7.58 12.52
CA THR A 390 -5.48 -9.02 12.79
C THR A 390 -4.50 -9.29 13.94
N PRO A 391 -4.94 -9.90 15.07
CA PRO A 391 -4.04 -10.25 16.16
C PRO A 391 -2.91 -11.17 15.70
N GLY A 392 -1.68 -10.86 16.13
CA GLY A 392 -0.48 -11.63 15.77
C GLY A 392 -0.01 -11.43 14.32
N SER A 393 -0.54 -10.45 13.59
CA SER A 393 -0.01 -10.08 12.29
C SER A 393 1.35 -9.39 12.44
N ARG A 394 2.19 -9.56 11.43
CA ARG A 394 3.51 -8.97 11.39
C ARG A 394 3.45 -7.57 10.81
N VAL A 395 3.43 -6.57 11.70
CA VAL A 395 3.28 -5.15 11.35
C VAL A 395 4.37 -4.70 10.37
N GLU A 396 5.63 -5.09 10.58
CA GLU A 396 6.75 -4.72 9.72
C GLU A 396 6.60 -5.24 8.29
N SER A 397 6.08 -6.45 8.12
CA SER A 397 5.80 -7.03 6.80
C SER A 397 4.64 -6.36 6.06
N ILE A 398 3.78 -5.65 6.80
CA ILE A 398 2.69 -4.84 6.23
C ILE A 398 3.21 -3.44 5.89
N LEU A 399 3.88 -2.76 6.83
CA LEU A 399 4.34 -1.39 6.66
C LEU A 399 5.60 -1.25 5.79
N MET A 400 6.25 -2.37 5.40
CA MET A 400 7.33 -2.34 4.41
C MET A 400 6.89 -1.73 3.07
N THR A 401 5.59 -1.75 2.76
CA THR A 401 5.00 -1.19 1.54
C THR A 401 5.02 0.34 1.49
N LEU A 402 5.25 1.01 2.63
CA LEU A 402 5.33 2.46 2.67
C LEU A 402 6.68 2.96 2.18
N PRO A 403 6.73 4.11 1.47
CA PRO A 403 7.98 4.76 1.09
C PRO A 403 8.76 5.19 2.34
N LYS A 404 10.06 5.43 2.19
CA LYS A 404 10.91 5.93 3.27
C LYS A 404 10.56 7.37 3.64
N ASN A 405 10.25 8.20 2.63
CA ASN A 405 9.88 9.59 2.79
C ASN A 405 8.54 9.87 2.09
N ALA A 406 7.69 10.65 2.78
CA ALA A 406 6.43 11.17 2.26
C ALA A 406 6.16 12.53 2.90
N SER A 407 5.44 13.41 2.22
CA SER A 407 5.13 14.75 2.73
C SER A 407 3.68 15.15 2.47
N TRP A 408 3.20 16.09 3.27
CA TRP A 408 1.88 16.69 3.14
C TRP A 408 2.01 18.19 3.31
N GLU A 409 1.40 18.94 2.40
CA GLU A 409 1.25 20.38 2.52
C GLU A 409 -0.23 20.75 2.62
N TYR A 410 -0.49 21.75 3.45
CA TYR A 410 -1.85 22.25 3.64
C TYR A 410 -2.33 22.95 2.38
N ASN A 411 -3.44 22.45 1.81
CA ASN A 411 -4.11 23.06 0.65
C ASN A 411 -3.21 23.26 -0.58
N TYR A 412 -2.24 22.33 -0.79
CA TYR A 412 -1.37 22.38 -1.96
C TYR A 412 -2.12 22.16 -3.26
N HIS A 413 -1.91 23.04 -4.22
CA HIS A 413 -2.41 22.92 -5.58
C HIS A 413 -1.25 23.17 -6.55
N PRO A 414 -1.00 22.26 -7.51
CA PRO A 414 0.04 22.52 -8.51
C PRO A 414 -0.33 23.68 -9.41
N SER A 415 0.70 24.40 -9.89
CA SER A 415 0.54 25.55 -10.79
C SER A 415 -0.18 25.10 -12.08
N PRO A 416 -1.18 25.86 -12.57
CA PRO A 416 -1.85 25.56 -13.81
C PRO A 416 -0.86 25.39 -14.97
N GLY A 417 -1.02 24.31 -15.75
CA GLY A 417 -0.15 24.01 -16.90
C GLY A 417 1.19 23.32 -16.55
N SER A 418 1.51 23.13 -15.26
CA SER A 418 2.70 22.40 -14.84
C SER A 418 2.58 20.89 -15.10
N LEU A 419 3.71 20.17 -15.04
CA LEU A 419 3.74 18.71 -15.16
C LEU A 419 2.98 18.03 -14.01
N GLU A 420 3.03 18.62 -12.82
CA GLU A 420 2.29 18.22 -11.64
C GLU A 420 0.78 18.34 -11.85
N ALA A 421 0.32 19.48 -12.39
CA ALA A 421 -1.09 19.71 -12.70
C ALA A 421 -1.60 18.71 -13.74
N LYS A 422 -0.82 18.45 -14.80
CA LYS A 422 -1.11 17.43 -15.81
C LYS A 422 -1.23 16.04 -15.19
N THR A 423 -0.34 15.71 -14.26
CA THR A 423 -0.39 14.42 -13.55
C THR A 423 -1.66 14.31 -12.73
N VAL A 424 -2.01 15.33 -11.93
CA VAL A 424 -3.25 15.32 -11.12
C VAL A 424 -4.49 15.20 -11.99
N GLU A 425 -4.52 15.86 -13.15
CA GLU A 425 -5.64 15.79 -14.08
C GLU A 425 -5.88 14.35 -14.57
N VAL A 426 -4.81 13.65 -14.98
CA VAL A 426 -4.90 12.23 -15.39
C VAL A 426 -5.37 11.34 -14.24
N LEU A 427 -4.86 11.57 -13.02
CA LEU A 427 -5.23 10.76 -11.85
C LEU A 427 -6.66 11.00 -11.36
N LYS A 428 -7.28 12.13 -11.72
CA LYS A 428 -8.70 12.42 -11.49
C LYS A 428 -9.62 11.82 -12.56
N ASN A 429 -9.08 11.59 -13.74
CA ASN A 429 -9.83 11.16 -14.92
C ASN A 429 -9.20 9.90 -15.51
N PRO A 430 -9.38 8.71 -14.88
CA PRO A 430 -8.89 7.45 -15.42
C PRO A 430 -9.34 7.26 -16.89
N LYS A 431 -8.42 6.81 -17.73
CA LYS A 431 -8.69 6.57 -19.14
C LYS A 431 -8.20 5.20 -19.59
N ASP A 432 -8.67 4.76 -20.74
CA ASP A 432 -8.13 3.58 -21.40
C ASP A 432 -6.83 3.96 -22.12
N TYR A 433 -5.81 3.13 -21.93
CA TYR A 433 -4.48 3.35 -22.50
C TYR A 433 -4.21 2.46 -23.72
N VAL A 434 -4.91 1.33 -23.85
CA VAL A 434 -4.70 0.28 -24.86
C VAL A 434 -6.03 -0.40 -25.26
#